data_9cbbd5a27c7b3bcecfde44a3aafe7cbd
#
_entry.id   9cbbd5a27c7b3bcecfde44a3aafe7cbd
#
_cell.length_a   1.000
_cell.length_b   1.000
_cell.length_c   1.000
_cell.angle_alpha   90.00
_cell.angle_beta   90.00
_cell.angle_gamma   90.00
#
_symmetry.space_group_name_H-M   'P 1'
#
loop_
_entity.id
_entity.type
_entity.pdbx_description
1 polymer ?
#
loop_
_entity_poly.entity_id
_entity_poly.type
_entity_poly.pdbx_seq_one_letter_code
_entity_poly.pdbx_strand_id
1 'polypeptide(L)'
;TRFFCKPNAMQCNTSFVILDPKGEIVRDIGGLLENKGYEVRVLDLINMHRSHCYNPFVYLRNDNDVQRLVTNLFKATTPKGSQSQDPFWDTAASMLLLALVFYLKYEAPPDEQNFPMVMELLRAGEVREDDDSYVSPLDELFDRLEMVNPEHIALKYYRDYHSGSAKTLKSIQITLAAR
;
A
#
# COMPACT_ATOMS: atom_id res chain seq x y z
N THR A 1 26.97 -3.60 -17.33
CA THR A 1 25.77 -4.38 -17.74
C THR A 1 26.13 -5.43 -18.78
N ARG A 2 26.66 -5.03 -19.97
CA ARG A 2 26.87 -5.92 -21.11
C ARG A 2 27.82 -7.10 -20.83
N PHE A 3 28.92 -6.87 -20.13
CA PHE A 3 29.97 -7.87 -19.86
C PHE A 3 29.87 -8.54 -18.49
N PHE A 4 28.92 -8.12 -17.64
CA PHE A 4 28.74 -8.70 -16.31
C PHE A 4 27.30 -9.17 -16.08
N CYS A 5 26.30 -8.26 -16.10
CA CYS A 5 24.92 -8.64 -15.76
C CYS A 5 24.34 -9.67 -16.73
N LYS A 6 24.42 -9.44 -18.05
CA LYS A 6 23.86 -10.36 -19.03
C LYS A 6 24.49 -11.74 -18.97
N PRO A 7 25.85 -11.89 -19.02
CA PRO A 7 26.47 -13.21 -18.91
C PRO A 7 26.15 -13.95 -17.61
N ASN A 8 26.08 -13.23 -16.49
CA ASN A 8 25.72 -13.86 -15.21
C ASN A 8 24.25 -14.31 -15.18
N ALA A 9 23.32 -13.49 -15.66
CA ALA A 9 21.91 -13.88 -15.74
C ALA A 9 21.69 -15.05 -16.72
N MET A 10 22.45 -15.12 -17.81
CA MET A 10 22.38 -16.24 -18.79
C MET A 10 22.86 -17.57 -18.23
N GLN A 11 23.60 -17.59 -17.11
CA GLN A 11 23.97 -18.86 -16.44
C GLN A 11 22.76 -19.58 -15.84
N CYS A 12 21.64 -18.87 -15.59
CA CYS A 12 20.38 -19.45 -15.12
C CYS A 12 20.53 -20.34 -13.87
N ASN A 13 21.36 -19.91 -12.91
CA ASN A 13 21.69 -20.71 -11.72
C ASN A 13 21.04 -20.21 -10.43
N THR A 14 20.29 -19.10 -10.47
CA THR A 14 19.61 -18.51 -9.31
C THR A 14 18.49 -17.58 -9.75
N SER A 15 17.65 -17.11 -8.81
CA SER A 15 16.70 -16.04 -9.04
C SER A 15 17.40 -14.68 -9.08
N PHE A 16 16.90 -13.76 -9.89
CA PHE A 16 17.49 -12.44 -10.10
C PHE A 16 16.49 -11.31 -9.83
N VAL A 17 16.99 -10.21 -9.26
CA VAL A 17 16.32 -8.90 -9.26
C VAL A 17 17.24 -7.95 -10.00
N ILE A 18 16.77 -7.43 -11.14
CA ILE A 18 17.58 -6.64 -12.06
C ILE A 18 16.97 -5.25 -12.25
N LEU A 19 17.77 -4.20 -12.01
CA LEU A 19 17.44 -2.83 -12.41
C LEU A 19 17.85 -2.63 -13.86
N ASP A 20 16.85 -2.45 -14.74
CA ASP A 20 17.04 -2.29 -16.19
C ASP A 20 16.40 -1.00 -16.72
N PRO A 21 17.03 0.19 -16.45
CA PRO A 21 16.43 1.48 -16.78
C PRO A 21 16.11 1.71 -18.26
N LYS A 22 16.74 0.93 -19.15
CA LYS A 22 16.56 1.02 -20.61
C LYS A 22 15.81 -0.16 -21.21
N GLY A 23 15.46 -1.16 -20.42
CA GLY A 23 14.83 -2.39 -20.89
C GLY A 23 15.72 -3.24 -21.80
N GLU A 24 17.04 -3.02 -21.79
CA GLU A 24 17.98 -3.75 -22.65
C GLU A 24 18.16 -5.20 -22.20
N ILE A 25 18.14 -5.46 -20.88
CA ILE A 25 18.37 -6.79 -20.33
C ILE A 25 17.18 -7.67 -20.62
N VAL A 26 15.97 -7.21 -20.29
CA VAL A 26 14.76 -7.98 -20.53
C VAL A 26 14.53 -8.26 -22.02
N ARG A 27 14.85 -7.30 -22.90
CA ARG A 27 14.74 -7.46 -24.34
C ARG A 27 15.73 -8.48 -24.91
N ASP A 28 16.98 -8.46 -24.41
CA ASP A 28 18.06 -9.28 -24.98
C ASP A 28 18.05 -10.72 -24.44
N ILE A 29 17.68 -10.92 -23.17
CA ILE A 29 17.78 -12.23 -22.51
C ILE A 29 16.49 -12.71 -21.85
N GLY A 30 15.40 -11.89 -21.83
CA GLY A 30 14.12 -12.28 -21.20
C GLY A 30 13.57 -13.58 -21.78
N GLY A 31 13.46 -13.70 -23.09
CA GLY A 31 12.99 -14.91 -23.75
C GLY A 31 13.88 -16.14 -23.52
N LEU A 32 15.21 -15.94 -23.34
CA LEU A 32 16.09 -17.03 -22.97
C LEU A 32 15.79 -17.53 -21.57
N LEU A 33 15.56 -16.62 -20.62
CA LEU A 33 15.22 -16.97 -19.24
C LEU A 33 13.88 -17.72 -19.18
N GLU A 34 12.85 -17.25 -19.91
CA GLU A 34 11.56 -17.95 -20.02
C GLU A 34 11.70 -19.37 -20.59
N ASN A 35 12.49 -19.52 -21.66
CA ASN A 35 12.80 -20.82 -22.23
C ASN A 35 13.58 -21.77 -21.28
N LYS A 36 14.24 -21.21 -20.28
CA LYS A 36 14.90 -21.97 -19.20
C LYS A 36 14.00 -22.20 -17.98
N GLY A 37 12.71 -21.88 -18.08
CA GLY A 37 11.72 -22.10 -17.03
C GLY A 37 11.65 -21.01 -15.96
N TYR A 38 12.25 -19.85 -16.21
CA TYR A 38 12.12 -18.68 -15.31
C TYR A 38 10.78 -17.97 -15.51
N GLU A 39 10.16 -17.60 -14.43
CA GLU A 39 9.06 -16.64 -14.46
C GLU A 39 9.63 -15.22 -14.53
N VAL A 40 9.50 -14.55 -15.67
CA VAL A 40 10.01 -13.19 -15.89
C VAL A 40 8.90 -12.19 -15.55
N ARG A 41 9.09 -11.43 -14.49
CA ARG A 41 8.20 -10.32 -14.10
C ARG A 41 8.86 -8.98 -14.37
N VAL A 42 8.16 -8.10 -15.07
CA VAL A 42 8.67 -6.76 -15.42
C VAL A 42 7.79 -5.70 -14.77
N LEU A 43 8.39 -4.85 -13.95
CA LEU A 43 7.76 -3.64 -13.44
C LEU A 43 8.22 -2.47 -14.32
N ASP A 44 7.37 -2.07 -15.27
CA ASP A 44 7.64 -0.98 -16.21
C ASP A 44 6.98 0.31 -15.74
N LEU A 45 7.77 1.21 -15.14
CA LEU A 45 7.30 2.50 -14.63
C LEU A 45 7.16 3.57 -15.72
N ILE A 46 7.62 3.28 -16.94
CA ILE A 46 7.51 4.19 -18.09
C ILE A 46 6.25 3.84 -18.90
N ASN A 47 6.06 2.55 -19.19
CA ASN A 47 4.91 2.05 -19.93
C ASN A 47 4.02 1.19 -19.02
N MET A 48 3.35 1.81 -18.08
CA MET A 48 2.59 1.13 -17.01
C MET A 48 1.54 0.14 -17.56
N HIS A 49 0.99 0.39 -18.76
CA HIS A 49 0.04 -0.52 -19.42
C HIS A 49 0.66 -1.87 -19.87
N ARG A 50 1.98 -1.96 -19.89
CA ARG A 50 2.74 -3.19 -20.17
C ARG A 50 3.40 -3.79 -18.94
N SER A 51 3.24 -3.15 -17.79
CA SER A 51 3.81 -3.59 -16.53
C SER A 51 3.03 -4.75 -15.95
N HIS A 52 3.73 -5.70 -15.34
CA HIS A 52 3.07 -6.63 -14.44
C HIS A 52 2.58 -5.90 -13.19
N CYS A 53 1.45 -6.35 -12.67
CA CYS A 53 0.89 -5.83 -11.43
C CYS A 53 1.58 -6.48 -10.22
N TYR A 54 1.67 -5.71 -9.14
CA TYR A 54 2.16 -6.16 -7.85
C TYR A 54 1.14 -5.82 -6.77
N ASN A 55 0.62 -6.84 -6.08
CA ASN A 55 -0.23 -6.65 -4.92
C ASN A 55 0.54 -7.01 -3.65
N PRO A 56 0.94 -6.03 -2.81
CA PRO A 56 1.69 -6.29 -1.60
C PRO A 56 0.90 -7.04 -0.52
N PHE A 57 -0.44 -7.01 -0.56
CA PHE A 57 -1.28 -7.73 0.41
C PHE A 57 -1.03 -9.25 0.41
N VAL A 58 -0.69 -9.82 -0.74
CA VAL A 58 -0.36 -11.26 -0.86
C VAL A 58 0.81 -11.68 0.04
N TYR A 59 1.66 -10.75 0.42
CA TYR A 59 2.86 -10.99 1.24
C TYR A 59 2.68 -10.64 2.71
N LEU A 60 1.50 -10.15 3.12
CA LEU A 60 1.21 -9.82 4.51
C LEU A 60 0.85 -11.08 5.29
N ARG A 61 1.80 -11.63 6.04
CA ARG A 61 1.64 -12.87 6.82
C ARG A 61 1.16 -12.61 8.24
N ASN A 62 1.56 -11.49 8.81
CA ASN A 62 1.30 -11.10 10.20
C ASN A 62 1.19 -9.58 10.34
N ASP A 63 0.87 -9.11 11.55
CA ASP A 63 0.68 -7.69 11.86
C ASP A 63 1.93 -6.85 11.63
N ASN A 64 3.11 -7.43 11.90
CA ASN A 64 4.37 -6.72 11.64
C ASN A 64 4.58 -6.44 10.15
N ASP A 65 4.13 -7.32 9.26
CA ASP A 65 4.22 -7.09 7.82
C ASP A 65 3.32 -5.94 7.38
N VAL A 66 2.11 -5.81 7.98
CA VAL A 66 1.21 -4.66 7.77
C VAL A 66 1.89 -3.37 8.21
N GLN A 67 2.46 -3.34 9.41
CA GLN A 67 3.16 -2.16 9.92
C GLN A 67 4.37 -1.78 9.04
N ARG A 68 5.13 -2.77 8.56
CA ARG A 68 6.24 -2.55 7.63
C ARG A 68 5.77 -2.00 6.29
N LEU A 69 4.66 -2.53 5.74
CA LEU A 69 4.09 -2.04 4.48
C LEU A 69 3.75 -0.55 4.61
N VAL A 70 2.98 -0.18 5.63
CA VAL A 70 2.58 1.22 5.86
C VAL A 70 3.79 2.12 6.10
N THR A 71 4.71 1.71 6.98
CA THR A 71 5.94 2.47 7.25
C THR A 71 6.77 2.69 5.99
N ASN A 72 6.92 1.66 5.16
CA ASN A 72 7.69 1.75 3.92
C ASN A 72 7.00 2.65 2.89
N LEU A 73 5.67 2.61 2.78
CA LEU A 73 4.91 3.49 1.91
C LEU A 73 5.14 4.96 2.29
N PHE A 74 4.99 5.32 3.57
CA PHE A 74 5.24 6.68 4.05
C PHE A 74 6.69 7.12 3.79
N LYS A 75 7.68 6.28 4.11
CA LYS A 75 9.09 6.58 3.82
C LYS A 75 9.38 6.76 2.34
N ALA A 76 8.78 5.96 1.48
CA ALA A 76 9.00 6.01 0.03
C ALA A 76 8.34 7.24 -0.62
N THR A 77 7.22 7.70 -0.07
CA THR A 77 6.45 8.85 -0.60
C THR A 77 6.84 10.18 0.03
N THR A 78 7.65 10.19 1.09
CA THR A 78 8.18 11.43 1.68
C THR A 78 9.34 11.96 0.83
N PRO A 79 9.26 13.21 0.30
CA PRO A 79 10.32 13.79 -0.51
C PRO A 79 11.63 13.89 0.27
N LYS A 80 12.76 13.56 -0.36
CA LYS A 80 14.09 13.69 0.27
C LYS A 80 14.37 15.16 0.59
N GLY A 81 14.64 15.46 1.86
CA GLY A 81 14.94 16.82 2.32
C GLY A 81 13.73 17.61 2.81
N SER A 82 12.50 17.13 2.64
CA SER A 82 11.36 17.65 3.36
C SER A 82 11.33 16.99 4.75
N GLN A 83 11.84 17.67 5.75
CA GLN A 83 11.37 17.36 7.11
C GLN A 83 9.92 17.84 7.13
N SER A 84 8.97 16.94 7.37
CA SER A 84 7.60 17.32 7.73
C SER A 84 7.73 18.34 8.87
N GLN A 85 7.24 19.55 8.65
CA GLN A 85 7.27 20.60 9.70
C GLN A 85 6.49 20.15 10.94
N ASP A 86 5.56 19.21 10.76
CA ASP A 86 4.78 18.60 11.83
C ASP A 86 4.61 17.08 11.58
N PRO A 87 5.33 16.21 12.32
CA PRO A 87 5.19 14.76 12.24
C PRO A 87 3.79 14.23 12.58
N PHE A 88 2.94 15.05 13.20
CA PHE A 88 1.59 14.70 13.61
C PHE A 88 0.76 14.21 12.42
N TRP A 89 0.76 14.96 11.31
CA TRP A 89 -0.07 14.63 10.13
C TRP A 89 0.30 13.30 9.49
N ASP A 90 1.60 13.01 9.37
CA ASP A 90 2.07 11.74 8.83
C ASP A 90 1.76 10.57 9.78
N THR A 91 1.89 10.78 11.07
CA THR A 91 1.55 9.78 12.09
C THR A 91 0.05 9.47 12.07
N ALA A 92 -0.80 10.49 12.08
CA ALA A 92 -2.25 10.33 12.06
C ALA A 92 -2.74 9.70 10.74
N ALA A 93 -2.18 10.09 9.58
CA ALA A 93 -2.47 9.48 8.30
C ALA A 93 -2.01 8.00 8.25
N SER A 94 -0.89 7.67 8.89
CA SER A 94 -0.43 6.28 8.99
C SER A 94 -1.35 5.42 9.87
N MET A 95 -1.93 5.99 10.92
CA MET A 95 -2.93 5.29 11.76
C MET A 95 -4.18 4.96 10.97
N LEU A 96 -4.72 5.91 10.21
CA LEU A 96 -5.86 5.64 9.33
C LEU A 96 -5.52 4.55 8.31
N LEU A 97 -4.38 4.64 7.64
CA LEU A 97 -3.96 3.60 6.67
C LEU A 97 -3.80 2.23 7.34
N LEU A 98 -3.23 2.17 8.55
CA LEU A 98 -3.14 0.92 9.32
C LEU A 98 -4.52 0.32 9.60
N ALA A 99 -5.49 1.15 10.02
CA ALA A 99 -6.86 0.71 10.26
C ALA A 99 -7.47 0.07 9.01
N LEU A 100 -7.36 0.74 7.84
CA LEU A 100 -7.91 0.26 6.57
C LEU A 100 -7.21 -1.03 6.09
N VAL A 101 -5.88 -1.09 6.16
CA VAL A 101 -5.13 -2.28 5.72
C VAL A 101 -5.38 -3.47 6.63
N PHE A 102 -5.45 -3.27 7.96
CA PHE A 102 -5.82 -4.34 8.91
C PHE A 102 -7.25 -4.83 8.68
N TYR A 103 -8.19 -3.91 8.45
CA TYR A 103 -9.57 -4.29 8.12
C TYR A 103 -9.59 -5.19 6.87
N LEU A 104 -9.01 -4.74 5.76
CA LEU A 104 -9.00 -5.52 4.51
C LEU A 104 -8.29 -6.86 4.68
N LYS A 105 -7.19 -6.91 5.43
CA LYS A 105 -6.43 -8.14 5.63
C LYS A 105 -7.22 -9.22 6.36
N TYR A 106 -8.02 -8.85 7.36
CA TYR A 106 -8.68 -9.81 8.24
C TYR A 106 -10.15 -10.03 7.94
N GLU A 107 -10.84 -9.02 7.41
CA GLU A 107 -12.29 -9.07 7.22
C GLU A 107 -12.70 -9.16 5.74
N ALA A 108 -11.86 -8.68 4.81
CA ALA A 108 -12.21 -8.69 3.40
C ALA A 108 -11.80 -9.98 2.69
N PRO A 109 -12.55 -10.41 1.65
CA PRO A 109 -12.15 -11.54 0.80
C PRO A 109 -10.84 -11.23 0.04
N PRO A 110 -10.10 -12.27 -0.39
CA PRO A 110 -8.75 -12.09 -0.98
C PRO A 110 -8.69 -11.20 -2.22
N ASP A 111 -9.75 -11.13 -3.01
CA ASP A 111 -9.87 -10.29 -4.21
C ASP A 111 -10.03 -8.80 -3.88
N GLU A 112 -10.52 -8.46 -2.69
CA GLU A 112 -10.63 -7.10 -2.18
C GLU A 112 -9.38 -6.66 -1.38
N GLN A 113 -8.48 -7.56 -1.04
CA GLN A 113 -7.24 -7.26 -0.33
C GLN A 113 -6.22 -6.60 -1.27
N ASN A 114 -6.40 -5.31 -1.55
CA ASN A 114 -5.56 -4.53 -2.46
C ASN A 114 -5.64 -3.02 -2.19
N PHE A 115 -4.70 -2.24 -2.77
CA PHE A 115 -4.71 -0.78 -2.60
C PHE A 115 -5.88 -0.05 -3.27
N PRO A 116 -6.41 -0.46 -4.44
CA PRO A 116 -7.65 0.11 -4.95
C PRO A 116 -8.79 0.08 -3.93
N MET A 117 -8.96 -1.03 -3.19
CA MET A 117 -9.98 -1.13 -2.15
C MET A 117 -9.66 -0.22 -0.94
N VAL A 118 -8.39 -0.04 -0.56
CA VAL A 118 -8.00 0.96 0.45
C VAL A 118 -8.49 2.35 0.04
N MET A 119 -8.35 2.72 -1.24
CA MET A 119 -8.80 4.01 -1.75
C MET A 119 -10.33 4.13 -1.78
N GLU A 120 -11.05 3.04 -2.05
CA GLU A 120 -12.53 3.02 -1.96
C GLU A 120 -12.99 3.22 -0.51
N LEU A 121 -12.39 2.52 0.46
CA LEU A 121 -12.69 2.72 1.88
C LEU A 121 -12.37 4.15 2.34
N LEU A 122 -11.25 4.72 1.88
CA LEU A 122 -10.91 6.11 2.20
C LEU A 122 -11.95 7.10 1.67
N ARG A 123 -12.46 6.88 0.46
CA ARG A 123 -13.55 7.68 -0.12
C ARG A 123 -14.87 7.49 0.62
N ALA A 124 -15.18 6.24 1.03
CA ALA A 124 -16.37 5.93 1.81
C ALA A 124 -16.36 6.61 3.20
N GLY A 125 -15.18 6.97 3.70
CA GLY A 125 -14.99 7.68 4.97
C GLY A 125 -15.01 9.20 4.84
N GLU A 126 -15.62 9.79 3.79
CA GLU A 126 -15.66 11.23 3.62
C GLU A 126 -16.24 11.96 4.84
N VAL A 127 -15.48 12.91 5.38
CA VAL A 127 -15.86 13.71 6.55
C VAL A 127 -16.57 14.98 6.08
N ARG A 128 -17.74 15.30 6.71
CA ARG A 128 -18.48 16.54 6.50
C ARG A 128 -18.21 17.49 7.66
N GLU A 129 -17.69 18.68 7.33
CA GLU A 129 -17.38 19.70 8.34
C GLU A 129 -18.62 20.50 8.79
N ASP A 130 -19.70 20.46 8.01
CA ASP A 130 -20.96 21.17 8.20
C ASP A 130 -22.01 20.36 8.95
N ASP A 131 -21.76 19.09 9.22
CA ASP A 131 -22.68 18.19 9.90
C ASP A 131 -21.94 17.24 10.85
N ASP A 132 -21.83 17.63 12.12
CA ASP A 132 -21.17 16.82 13.17
C ASP A 132 -21.92 15.51 13.48
N SER A 133 -23.17 15.36 13.02
CA SER A 133 -23.96 14.15 13.19
C SER A 133 -23.83 13.17 12.03
N TYR A 134 -23.12 13.54 10.97
CA TYR A 134 -22.94 12.69 9.81
C TYR A 134 -22.07 11.47 10.12
N VAL A 135 -22.62 10.30 9.90
CA VAL A 135 -21.93 9.01 9.99
C VAL A 135 -21.60 8.56 8.57
N SER A 136 -20.34 8.38 8.27
CA SER A 136 -19.91 7.90 6.96
C SER A 136 -20.13 6.39 6.81
N PRO A 137 -20.22 5.86 5.58
CA PRO A 137 -20.26 4.42 5.35
C PRO A 137 -19.05 3.67 5.94
N LEU A 138 -17.91 4.34 6.07
CA LEU A 138 -16.73 3.79 6.73
C LEU A 138 -16.95 3.68 8.25
N ASP A 139 -17.55 4.70 8.88
CA ASP A 139 -17.89 4.66 10.30
C ASP A 139 -18.85 3.51 10.60
N GLU A 140 -19.91 3.35 9.80
CA GLU A 140 -20.85 2.23 9.94
C GLU A 140 -20.18 0.85 9.79
N LEU A 141 -19.14 0.78 8.95
CA LEU A 141 -18.37 -0.45 8.74
C LEU A 141 -17.57 -0.82 9.99
N PHE A 142 -16.91 0.17 10.61
CA PHE A 142 -16.13 -0.02 11.82
C PHE A 142 -17.03 -0.24 13.05
N ASP A 143 -18.19 0.41 13.12
CA ASP A 143 -19.20 0.17 14.17
C ASP A 143 -19.70 -1.28 14.12
N ARG A 144 -19.98 -1.81 12.94
CA ARG A 144 -20.35 -3.23 12.76
C ARG A 144 -19.22 -4.17 13.19
N LEU A 145 -17.98 -3.85 12.85
CA LEU A 145 -16.82 -4.62 13.29
C LEU A 145 -16.71 -4.61 14.83
N GLU A 146 -16.93 -3.46 15.46
CA GLU A 146 -16.89 -3.32 16.92
C GLU A 146 -17.94 -4.17 17.62
N MET A 147 -19.15 -4.27 17.04
CA MET A 147 -20.21 -5.14 17.59
C MET A 147 -19.84 -6.63 17.52
N VAL A 148 -19.08 -7.05 16.50
CA VAL A 148 -18.71 -8.46 16.30
C VAL A 148 -17.41 -8.81 17.04
N ASN A 149 -16.42 -7.95 16.99
CA ASN A 149 -15.10 -8.17 17.58
C ASN A 149 -14.51 -6.86 18.14
N PRO A 150 -14.87 -6.47 19.39
CA PRO A 150 -14.44 -5.21 20.00
C PRO A 150 -12.92 -5.05 20.16
N GLU A 151 -12.18 -6.17 20.18
CA GLU A 151 -10.73 -6.22 20.35
C GLU A 151 -9.97 -6.28 19.01
N HIS A 152 -10.67 -6.13 17.89
CA HIS A 152 -10.05 -6.20 16.58
C HIS A 152 -8.97 -5.11 16.41
N ILE A 153 -7.80 -5.49 15.90
CA ILE A 153 -6.63 -4.59 15.78
C ILE A 153 -6.92 -3.34 14.93
N ALA A 154 -7.76 -3.46 13.88
CA ALA A 154 -8.14 -2.33 13.04
C ALA A 154 -8.90 -1.25 13.83
N LEU A 155 -9.76 -1.65 14.80
CA LEU A 155 -10.53 -0.73 15.64
C LEU A 155 -9.62 0.14 16.49
N LYS A 156 -8.52 -0.41 17.02
CA LYS A 156 -7.55 0.36 17.81
C LYS A 156 -7.04 1.57 17.02
N TYR A 157 -6.58 1.34 15.80
CA TYR A 157 -6.06 2.40 14.95
C TYR A 157 -7.15 3.34 14.43
N TYR A 158 -8.36 2.82 14.20
CA TYR A 158 -9.49 3.63 13.76
C TYR A 158 -9.97 4.59 14.85
N ARG A 159 -10.11 4.13 16.08
CA ARG A 159 -10.48 4.96 17.24
C ARG A 159 -9.45 6.07 17.49
N ASP A 160 -8.15 5.76 17.40
CA ASP A 160 -7.08 6.73 17.54
C ASP A 160 -7.20 7.84 16.47
N TYR A 161 -7.46 7.47 15.21
CA TYR A 161 -7.73 8.41 14.12
C TYR A 161 -9.00 9.22 14.38
N HIS A 162 -10.12 8.57 14.74
CA HIS A 162 -11.46 9.18 14.84
C HIS A 162 -11.62 10.09 16.08
N SER A 163 -10.67 10.12 16.99
CA SER A 163 -10.69 10.99 18.18
C SER A 163 -10.55 12.50 17.88
N GLY A 164 -10.22 12.87 16.64
CA GLY A 164 -10.03 14.26 16.22
C GLY A 164 -11.33 14.98 15.86
N SER A 165 -11.29 16.32 15.72
CA SER A 165 -12.40 17.09 15.18
C SER A 165 -12.58 16.80 13.68
N ALA A 166 -13.81 17.03 13.13
CA ALA A 166 -14.12 16.82 11.72
C ALA A 166 -13.09 17.49 10.77
N LYS A 167 -12.72 18.73 11.06
CA LYS A 167 -11.68 19.44 10.30
C LYS A 167 -10.31 18.75 10.34
N THR A 168 -9.93 18.21 11.50
CA THR A 168 -8.68 17.44 11.66
C THR A 168 -8.75 16.14 10.87
N LEU A 169 -9.85 15.39 10.97
CA LEU A 169 -10.05 14.13 10.24
C LEU A 169 -9.96 14.34 8.73
N LYS A 170 -10.60 15.38 8.20
CA LYS A 170 -10.52 15.74 6.78
C LYS A 170 -9.09 16.06 6.33
N SER A 171 -8.34 16.80 7.14
CA SER A 171 -6.93 17.09 6.85
C SER A 171 -6.05 15.84 6.85
N ILE A 172 -6.31 14.88 7.75
CA ILE A 172 -5.64 13.58 7.79
C ILE A 172 -5.97 12.78 6.53
N GLN A 173 -7.23 12.73 6.10
CA GLN A 173 -7.64 12.04 4.86
C GLN A 173 -6.96 12.63 3.63
N ILE A 174 -6.88 13.95 3.52
CA ILE A 174 -6.18 14.64 2.42
C ILE A 174 -4.69 14.28 2.45
N THR A 175 -4.07 14.25 3.63
CA THR A 175 -2.68 13.87 3.80
C THR A 175 -2.44 12.43 3.35
N LEU A 176 -3.31 11.51 3.71
CA LEU A 176 -3.22 10.11 3.27
C LEU A 176 -3.44 9.97 1.75
N ALA A 177 -4.44 10.64 1.20
CA ALA A 177 -4.74 10.59 -0.23
C ALA A 177 -3.60 11.14 -1.12
N ALA A 178 -2.75 11.99 -0.55
CA ALA A 178 -1.58 12.57 -1.24
C ALA A 178 -0.33 11.66 -1.22
N ARG A 179 -0.40 10.48 -0.55
CA ARG A 179 0.69 9.51 -0.45
C ARG A 179 0.56 8.40 -1.48
#